data_0efd9814b81f5cbbdc0ccfe2e6618290
#
_entry.id   0efd9814b81f5cbbdc0ccfe2e6618290
#
_cell.length_a   1.000
_cell.length_b   1.000
_cell.length_c   1.000
_cell.angle_alpha   90.00
_cell.angle_beta   90.00
_cell.angle_gamma   90.00
#
_symmetry.space_group_name_H-M   'P 1'
#
loop_
_entity.id
_entity.type
_entity.pdbx_description
1 polymer ?
#
loop_
_entity_poly.entity_id
_entity_poly.type
_entity_poly.pdbx_seq_one_letter_code
_entity_poly.pdbx_strand_id
1 'polypeptide(L)'
;MLEFLRTTLAPYYLYIKFVHVLAALGWLWSASCAYAFYLVPVMKAWRRNPDDPEIIPVRNWVLERFDDVVTYEHTFFPIVLITGPMMYIAAGWNAGATWLDLKLLIVIGVFIPIEILDYYLSHFGGNKHKIRATGDTERYERVVHRHWWFFLVTSPAVMVYGILIVLLAITKPTLGS
;
A
#
# COMPACT_ATOMS: atom_id res chain seq x y z
N MET A 1 14.85 26.73 -12.74
CA MET A 1 13.76 26.19 -11.91
C MET A 1 14.24 25.07 -11.01
N LEU A 2 14.86 23.99 -11.50
CA LEU A 2 15.35 22.88 -10.67
C LEU A 2 16.41 23.32 -9.65
N GLU A 3 17.37 24.18 -10.03
CA GLU A 3 18.40 24.70 -9.11
C GLU A 3 17.78 25.53 -7.98
N PHE A 4 16.78 26.34 -8.28
CA PHE A 4 16.03 27.09 -7.27
C PHE A 4 15.31 26.13 -6.28
N LEU A 5 14.65 25.11 -6.79
CA LEU A 5 14.00 24.11 -5.93
C LEU A 5 15.02 23.36 -5.07
N ARG A 6 16.17 23.02 -5.64
CA ARG A 6 17.26 22.34 -4.91
C ARG A 6 17.77 23.20 -3.75
N THR A 7 18.14 24.46 -4.03
CA THR A 7 18.65 25.39 -2.99
C THR A 7 17.62 25.64 -1.90
N THR A 8 16.33 25.68 -2.26
CA THR A 8 15.24 25.87 -1.30
C THR A 8 14.99 24.63 -0.45
N LEU A 9 15.06 23.42 -1.01
CA LEU A 9 14.73 22.18 -0.31
C LEU A 9 15.93 21.56 0.42
N ALA A 10 17.16 21.79 -0.02
CA ALA A 10 18.35 21.18 0.56
C ALA A 10 18.51 21.41 2.07
N PRO A 11 18.23 22.59 2.66
CA PRO A 11 18.29 22.80 4.10
C PRO A 11 17.31 21.93 4.89
N TYR A 12 16.21 21.52 4.26
CA TYR A 12 15.14 20.74 4.88
C TYR A 12 15.23 19.24 4.59
N TYR A 13 16.27 18.77 3.93
CA TYR A 13 16.43 17.38 3.49
C TYR A 13 16.16 16.37 4.60
N LEU A 14 16.69 16.57 5.81
CA LEU A 14 16.52 15.64 6.93
C LEU A 14 15.07 15.59 7.43
N TYR A 15 14.38 16.72 7.43
CA TYR A 15 12.96 16.78 7.81
C TYR A 15 12.08 16.09 6.76
N ILE A 16 12.34 16.34 5.48
CA ILE A 16 11.64 15.69 4.37
C ILE A 16 11.87 14.17 4.44
N LYS A 17 13.11 13.74 4.67
CA LYS A 17 13.47 12.33 4.84
C LYS A 17 12.76 11.72 6.03
N PHE A 18 12.68 12.40 7.17
CA PHE A 18 11.95 11.93 8.33
C PHE A 18 10.47 11.70 8.03
N VAL A 19 9.81 12.68 7.41
CA VAL A 19 8.39 12.57 7.02
C VAL A 19 8.20 11.43 6.01
N HIS A 20 9.10 11.31 5.02
CA HIS A 20 9.06 10.23 4.03
C HIS A 20 9.16 8.84 4.68
N VAL A 21 10.12 8.65 5.58
CA VAL A 21 10.31 7.36 6.26
C VAL A 21 9.14 7.05 7.18
N LEU A 22 8.65 8.04 7.93
CA LEU A 22 7.49 7.85 8.81
C LEU A 22 6.24 7.49 8.01
N ALA A 23 5.98 8.18 6.89
CA ALA A 23 4.87 7.86 6.01
C ALA A 23 5.02 6.49 5.36
N ALA A 24 6.23 6.11 4.93
CA ALA A 24 6.50 4.79 4.37
C ALA A 24 6.28 3.66 5.39
N LEU A 25 6.68 3.86 6.65
CA LEU A 25 6.40 2.92 7.73
C LEU A 25 4.90 2.84 8.02
N GLY A 26 4.20 3.98 8.11
CA GLY A 26 2.75 4.02 8.29
C GLY A 26 2.01 3.30 7.17
N TRP A 27 2.41 3.54 5.93
CA TRP A 27 1.87 2.87 4.75
C TRP A 27 2.09 1.35 4.78
N LEU A 28 3.31 0.89 4.96
CA LEU A 28 3.64 -0.54 4.96
C LEU A 28 3.01 -1.30 6.14
N TRP A 29 2.82 -0.66 7.28
CA TRP A 29 2.43 -1.35 8.50
C TRP A 29 0.92 -1.40 8.72
N SER A 30 0.18 -0.36 8.29
CA SER A 30 -1.26 -0.24 8.58
C SER A 30 -2.07 -1.43 8.06
N ALA A 31 -2.04 -1.69 6.76
CA ALA A 31 -2.79 -2.78 6.16
C ALA A 31 -2.14 -4.14 6.40
N SER A 32 -0.79 -4.23 6.47
CA SER A 32 -0.09 -5.51 6.65
C SER A 32 -0.45 -6.20 7.96
N CYS A 33 -0.56 -5.47 9.07
CA CYS A 33 -0.98 -6.03 10.35
C CYS A 33 -2.44 -6.48 10.32
N ALA A 34 -3.33 -5.67 9.77
CA ALA A 34 -4.75 -6.01 9.65
C ALA A 34 -4.94 -7.24 8.75
N TYR A 35 -4.23 -7.31 7.64
CA TYR A 35 -4.23 -8.46 6.74
C TYR A 35 -3.77 -9.73 7.44
N ALA A 36 -2.59 -9.73 8.05
CA ALA A 36 -1.99 -10.93 8.62
C ALA A 36 -2.75 -11.47 9.84
N PHE A 37 -3.19 -10.59 10.73
CA PHE A 37 -3.74 -11.01 12.04
C PHE A 37 -5.25 -11.09 12.08
N TYR A 38 -5.97 -10.40 11.21
CA TYR A 38 -7.43 -10.40 11.21
C TYR A 38 -8.00 -11.00 9.93
N LEU A 39 -7.63 -10.49 8.76
CA LEU A 39 -8.25 -10.90 7.52
C LEU A 39 -7.92 -12.35 7.15
N VAL A 40 -6.64 -12.72 7.13
CA VAL A 40 -6.21 -14.07 6.71
C VAL A 40 -6.80 -15.18 7.60
N PRO A 41 -6.77 -15.09 8.94
CA PRO A 41 -7.39 -16.14 9.79
C PRO A 41 -8.88 -16.32 9.53
N VAL A 42 -9.63 -15.23 9.43
CA VAL A 42 -11.08 -15.26 9.21
C VAL A 42 -11.42 -15.81 7.83
N MET A 43 -10.71 -15.37 6.78
CA MET A 43 -10.92 -15.87 5.42
C MET A 43 -10.55 -17.36 5.29
N LYS A 44 -9.53 -17.84 6.00
CA LYS A 44 -9.20 -19.27 6.08
C LYS A 44 -10.30 -20.07 6.78
N ALA A 45 -10.86 -19.57 7.88
CA ALA A 45 -11.96 -20.21 8.58
C ALA A 45 -13.21 -20.30 7.70
N TRP A 46 -13.60 -19.20 7.08
CA TRP A 46 -14.72 -19.16 6.14
C TRP A 46 -14.55 -20.13 4.95
N ARG A 47 -13.38 -20.22 4.36
CA ARG A 47 -13.12 -21.15 3.23
C ARG A 47 -13.20 -22.61 3.61
N ARG A 48 -13.01 -22.97 4.89
CA ARG A 48 -13.18 -24.35 5.39
C ARG A 48 -14.64 -24.72 5.54
N ASN A 49 -15.47 -23.77 5.93
CA ASN A 49 -16.91 -23.96 6.10
C ASN A 49 -17.65 -22.68 5.64
N PRO A 50 -17.92 -22.56 4.31
CA PRO A 50 -18.49 -21.33 3.74
C PRO A 50 -19.91 -21.01 4.21
N ASP A 51 -20.67 -22.04 4.63
CA ASP A 51 -22.07 -21.93 5.04
C ASP A 51 -22.24 -21.78 6.56
N ASP A 52 -21.14 -21.63 7.30
CA ASP A 52 -21.16 -21.48 8.74
C ASP A 52 -21.82 -20.15 9.16
N PRO A 53 -22.97 -20.19 9.84
CA PRO A 53 -23.71 -18.99 10.21
C PRO A 53 -22.99 -18.12 11.25
N GLU A 54 -22.00 -18.67 11.96
CA GLU A 54 -21.22 -17.90 12.93
C GLU A 54 -20.05 -17.16 12.26
N ILE A 55 -19.42 -17.77 11.24
CA ILE A 55 -18.25 -17.18 10.59
C ILE A 55 -18.61 -16.08 9.57
N ILE A 56 -19.77 -16.16 8.92
CA ILE A 56 -20.21 -15.21 7.91
C ILE A 56 -20.28 -13.77 8.47
N PRO A 57 -20.93 -13.51 9.62
CA PRO A 57 -20.95 -12.17 10.21
C PRO A 57 -19.56 -11.65 10.59
N VAL A 58 -18.70 -12.52 11.12
CA VAL A 58 -17.32 -12.17 11.50
C VAL A 58 -16.51 -11.80 10.26
N ARG A 59 -16.60 -12.59 9.18
CA ARG A 59 -15.97 -12.31 7.89
C ARG A 59 -16.39 -10.93 7.36
N ASN A 60 -17.69 -10.67 7.35
CA ASN A 60 -18.24 -9.42 6.85
C ASN A 60 -17.75 -8.24 7.68
N TRP A 61 -17.80 -8.34 9.00
CA TRP A 61 -17.30 -7.32 9.91
C TRP A 61 -15.80 -7.04 9.70
N VAL A 62 -14.97 -8.08 9.60
CA VAL A 62 -13.53 -7.93 9.37
C VAL A 62 -13.24 -7.23 8.04
N LEU A 63 -13.93 -7.62 6.96
CA LEU A 63 -13.74 -7.01 5.64
C LEU A 63 -14.19 -5.55 5.59
N GLU A 64 -15.29 -5.22 6.26
CA GLU A 64 -15.76 -3.83 6.36
C GLU A 64 -14.79 -2.97 7.18
N ARG A 65 -14.26 -3.52 8.29
CA ARG A 65 -13.24 -2.84 9.09
C ARG A 65 -11.90 -2.72 8.37
N PHE A 66 -11.59 -3.68 7.51
CA PHE A 66 -10.41 -3.58 6.67
C PHE A 66 -10.49 -2.39 5.70
N ASP A 67 -11.66 -2.14 5.10
CA ASP A 67 -11.88 -0.93 4.28
C ASP A 67 -11.62 0.37 5.06
N ASP A 68 -11.90 0.40 6.37
CA ASP A 68 -11.61 1.56 7.23
C ASP A 68 -10.09 1.69 7.48
N VAL A 69 -9.39 0.57 7.74
CA VAL A 69 -7.94 0.55 8.02
C VAL A 69 -7.12 1.00 6.82
N VAL A 70 -7.48 0.57 5.61
CA VAL A 70 -6.77 0.99 4.39
C VAL A 70 -6.89 2.48 4.10
N THR A 71 -7.80 3.20 4.75
CA THR A 71 -7.86 4.67 4.68
C THR A 71 -6.55 5.30 5.19
N TYR A 72 -5.92 4.72 6.22
CA TYR A 72 -4.61 5.19 6.69
C TYR A 72 -3.52 4.93 5.65
N GLU A 73 -3.52 3.76 5.03
CA GLU A 73 -2.61 3.40 3.94
C GLU A 73 -2.72 4.40 2.78
N HIS A 74 -3.94 4.65 2.33
CA HIS A 74 -4.26 5.61 1.27
C HIS A 74 -3.98 7.07 1.65
N THR A 75 -3.78 7.38 2.92
CA THR A 75 -3.33 8.70 3.39
C THR A 75 -1.81 8.81 3.37
N PHE A 76 -1.10 7.76 3.80
CA PHE A 76 0.36 7.78 3.86
C PHE A 76 1.03 7.65 2.51
N PHE A 77 0.47 6.86 1.59
CA PHE A 77 1.08 6.63 0.29
C PHE A 77 1.27 7.90 -0.56
N PRO A 78 0.29 8.81 -0.70
CA PRO A 78 0.50 10.10 -1.35
C PRO A 78 1.63 10.94 -0.71
N ILE A 79 1.77 10.90 0.62
CA ILE A 79 2.87 11.59 1.31
C ILE A 79 4.22 11.01 0.86
N VAL A 80 4.33 9.69 0.73
CA VAL A 80 5.53 9.02 0.19
C VAL A 80 5.80 9.47 -1.25
N LEU A 81 4.75 9.54 -2.09
CA LEU A 81 4.87 9.96 -3.50
C LEU A 81 5.29 11.42 -3.66
N ILE A 82 4.90 12.30 -2.74
CA ILE A 82 5.29 13.71 -2.75
C ILE A 82 6.70 13.90 -2.20
N THR A 83 6.98 13.29 -1.04
CA THR A 83 8.25 13.49 -0.34
C THR A 83 9.42 12.78 -1.04
N GLY A 84 9.18 11.72 -1.79
CA GLY A 84 10.20 11.03 -2.58
C GLY A 84 10.88 11.94 -3.62
N PRO A 85 10.14 12.56 -4.55
CA PRO A 85 10.67 13.56 -5.48
C PRO A 85 11.31 14.76 -4.79
N MET A 86 10.73 15.25 -3.67
CA MET A 86 11.36 16.33 -2.91
C MET A 86 12.74 15.94 -2.40
N MET A 87 12.91 14.72 -1.89
CA MET A 87 14.22 14.20 -1.47
C MET A 87 15.18 14.07 -2.63
N TYR A 88 14.71 13.62 -3.79
CA TYR A 88 15.50 13.50 -5.00
C TYR A 88 16.09 14.86 -5.39
N ILE A 89 15.26 15.90 -5.43
CA ILE A 89 15.68 17.26 -5.76
C ILE A 89 16.62 17.82 -4.68
N ALA A 90 16.26 17.71 -3.41
CA ALA A 90 17.02 18.26 -2.29
C ALA A 90 18.43 17.63 -2.15
N ALA A 91 18.56 16.33 -2.40
CA ALA A 91 19.83 15.63 -2.36
C ALA A 91 20.72 15.86 -3.59
N GLY A 92 20.16 16.44 -4.65
CA GLY A 92 20.87 16.63 -5.91
C GLY A 92 21.27 15.31 -6.59
N TRP A 93 20.48 14.25 -6.39
CA TRP A 93 20.73 12.97 -7.03
C TRP A 93 20.56 13.10 -8.55
N ASN A 94 21.44 12.44 -9.28
CA ASN A 94 21.37 12.39 -10.73
C ASN A 94 20.63 11.14 -11.19
N ALA A 95 19.92 11.25 -12.30
CA ALA A 95 19.42 10.11 -13.04
C ALA A 95 20.58 9.16 -13.37
N GLY A 96 20.37 7.83 -13.25
CA GLY A 96 21.41 6.83 -13.48
C GLY A 96 22.03 6.24 -12.21
N ALA A 97 21.58 6.64 -11.03
CA ALA A 97 21.85 5.88 -9.81
C ALA A 97 21.01 4.60 -9.81
N THR A 98 21.59 3.47 -10.19
CA THR A 98 20.90 2.19 -10.45
C THR A 98 19.96 1.77 -9.33
N TRP A 99 20.34 1.97 -8.06
CA TRP A 99 19.49 1.65 -6.91
C TRP A 99 18.21 2.51 -6.87
N LEU A 100 18.30 3.75 -7.31
CA LEU A 100 17.17 4.68 -7.33
C LEU A 100 16.25 4.38 -8.50
N ASP A 101 16.82 4.06 -9.67
CA ASP A 101 16.06 3.67 -10.87
C ASP A 101 15.27 2.39 -10.61
N LEU A 102 15.89 1.38 -9.96
CA LEU A 102 15.20 0.16 -9.54
C LEU A 102 14.09 0.46 -8.53
N LYS A 103 14.34 1.32 -7.56
CA LYS A 103 13.32 1.74 -6.59
C LYS A 103 12.14 2.42 -7.28
N LEU A 104 12.40 3.33 -8.20
CA LEU A 104 11.36 4.02 -8.97
C LEU A 104 10.58 3.05 -9.84
N LEU A 105 11.25 2.09 -10.49
CA LEU A 105 10.59 1.05 -11.27
C LEU A 105 9.62 0.23 -10.43
N ILE A 106 10.00 -0.15 -9.22
CA ILE A 106 9.13 -0.88 -8.28
C ILE A 106 7.95 -0.01 -7.84
N VAL A 107 8.21 1.25 -7.47
CA VAL A 107 7.13 2.16 -7.04
C VAL A 107 6.12 2.38 -8.17
N ILE A 108 6.59 2.70 -9.37
CA ILE A 108 5.72 3.03 -10.51
C ILE A 108 5.08 1.77 -11.12
N GLY A 109 5.84 0.69 -11.24
CA GLY A 109 5.39 -0.54 -11.92
C GLY A 109 4.62 -1.51 -11.02
N VAL A 110 4.79 -1.43 -9.71
CA VAL A 110 4.15 -2.37 -8.76
C VAL A 110 3.24 -1.63 -7.79
N PHE A 111 3.77 -0.71 -6.99
CA PHE A 111 2.97 -0.14 -5.90
C PHE A 111 1.88 0.82 -6.37
N ILE A 112 2.15 1.73 -7.30
CA ILE A 112 1.10 2.63 -7.81
C ILE A 112 -0.08 1.86 -8.42
N PRO A 113 0.10 0.85 -9.30
CA PRO A 113 -1.01 0.05 -9.79
C PRO A 113 -1.79 -0.69 -8.70
N ILE A 114 -1.08 -1.29 -7.71
CA ILE A 114 -1.72 -1.96 -6.58
C ILE A 114 -2.58 -0.98 -5.78
N GLU A 115 -2.03 0.17 -5.41
CA GLU A 115 -2.73 1.20 -4.64
C GLU A 115 -3.96 1.75 -5.36
N ILE A 116 -3.87 2.00 -6.67
CA ILE A 116 -5.02 2.47 -7.46
C ILE A 116 -6.14 1.42 -7.43
N LEU A 117 -5.80 0.13 -7.58
CA LEU A 117 -6.78 -0.94 -7.54
C LEU A 117 -7.38 -1.12 -6.15
N ASP A 118 -6.55 -1.08 -5.11
CA ASP A 118 -7.03 -1.19 -3.72
C ASP A 118 -7.92 -0.01 -3.33
N TYR A 119 -7.54 1.20 -3.72
CA TYR A 119 -8.34 2.40 -3.50
C TYR A 119 -9.73 2.29 -4.15
N TYR A 120 -9.80 1.75 -5.38
CA TYR A 120 -11.07 1.50 -6.05
C TYR A 120 -11.89 0.43 -5.32
N LEU A 121 -11.27 -0.68 -4.89
CA LEU A 121 -11.95 -1.79 -4.23
C LEU A 121 -12.44 -1.44 -2.83
N SER A 122 -11.77 -0.53 -2.14
CA SER A 122 -12.12 -0.15 -0.76
C SER A 122 -13.06 1.04 -0.68
N HIS A 123 -12.93 2.02 -1.58
CA HIS A 123 -13.66 3.30 -1.44
C HIS A 123 -14.79 3.51 -2.45
N PHE A 124 -14.64 3.03 -3.70
CA PHE A 124 -15.62 3.35 -4.75
C PHE A 124 -16.55 2.16 -5.06
N GLY A 125 -16.19 1.37 -6.06
CA GLY A 125 -17.04 0.31 -6.56
C GLY A 125 -17.13 -0.92 -5.66
N GLY A 126 -16.20 -1.06 -4.73
CA GLY A 126 -16.03 -2.21 -3.87
C GLY A 126 -16.22 -1.98 -2.38
N ASN A 127 -16.60 -0.77 -1.95
CA ASN A 127 -16.82 -0.50 -0.53
C ASN A 127 -17.94 -1.38 0.04
N LYS A 128 -17.57 -2.31 0.89
CA LYS A 128 -18.44 -3.39 1.38
C LYS A 128 -19.55 -2.86 2.26
N HIS A 129 -19.25 -1.88 3.08
CA HIS A 129 -20.24 -1.25 3.97
C HIS A 129 -21.37 -0.57 3.17
N LYS A 130 -21.02 0.17 2.12
CA LYS A 130 -22.00 0.80 1.23
C LYS A 130 -22.83 -0.23 0.46
N ILE A 131 -22.20 -1.30 -0.05
CA ILE A 131 -22.92 -2.34 -0.79
C ILE A 131 -23.87 -3.09 0.13
N ARG A 132 -23.46 -3.42 1.36
CA ARG A 132 -24.32 -4.08 2.34
C ARG A 132 -25.56 -3.22 2.67
N ALA A 133 -25.40 -1.91 2.76
CA ALA A 133 -26.52 -0.99 3.01
C ALA A 133 -27.58 -1.00 1.90
N THR A 134 -27.24 -1.43 0.66
CA THR A 134 -28.20 -1.59 -0.43
C THR A 134 -29.02 -2.88 -0.35
N GLY A 135 -28.65 -3.84 0.51
CA GLY A 135 -29.27 -5.15 0.59
C GLY A 135 -28.91 -6.12 -0.55
N ASP A 136 -28.03 -5.74 -1.48
CA ASP A 136 -27.59 -6.56 -2.60
C ASP A 136 -26.54 -7.59 -2.14
N THR A 137 -27.00 -8.71 -1.61
CA THR A 137 -26.15 -9.78 -1.08
C THR A 137 -25.27 -10.41 -2.16
N GLU A 138 -25.79 -10.57 -3.37
CA GLU A 138 -25.03 -11.18 -4.47
C GLU A 138 -23.86 -10.28 -4.89
N ARG A 139 -24.08 -8.99 -5.02
CA ARG A 139 -23.02 -8.02 -5.28
C ARG A 139 -22.01 -7.97 -4.15
N TYR A 140 -22.47 -8.06 -2.89
CA TYR A 140 -21.60 -8.09 -1.73
C TYR A 140 -20.63 -9.28 -1.80
N GLU A 141 -21.13 -10.48 -2.03
CA GLU A 141 -20.32 -11.70 -2.13
C GLU A 141 -19.32 -11.65 -3.30
N ARG A 142 -19.73 -11.14 -4.48
CA ARG A 142 -18.81 -10.93 -5.61
C ARG A 142 -17.67 -9.98 -5.26
N VAL A 143 -17.94 -8.91 -4.53
CA VAL A 143 -16.93 -7.93 -4.13
C VAL A 143 -16.00 -8.51 -3.07
N VAL A 144 -16.52 -9.21 -2.07
CA VAL A 144 -15.74 -9.95 -1.08
C VAL A 144 -14.76 -10.89 -1.77
N HIS A 145 -15.25 -11.70 -2.71
CA HIS A 145 -14.42 -12.67 -3.42
C HIS A 145 -13.33 -11.99 -4.26
N ARG A 146 -13.69 -10.95 -5.00
CA ARG A 146 -12.74 -10.17 -5.83
C ARG A 146 -11.64 -9.52 -4.99
N HIS A 147 -12.01 -8.89 -3.88
CA HIS A 147 -11.06 -8.23 -2.98
C HIS A 147 -10.14 -9.24 -2.29
N TRP A 148 -10.67 -10.38 -1.89
CA TRP A 148 -9.84 -11.47 -1.33
C TRP A 148 -8.80 -11.99 -2.34
N TRP A 149 -9.18 -12.21 -3.59
CA TRP A 149 -8.25 -12.60 -4.65
C TRP A 149 -7.20 -11.52 -4.92
N PHE A 150 -7.60 -10.28 -4.91
CA PHE A 150 -6.66 -9.16 -5.00
C PHE A 150 -5.59 -9.26 -3.90
N PHE A 151 -5.95 -9.44 -2.65
CA PHE A 151 -5.00 -9.57 -1.55
C PHE A 151 -4.10 -10.81 -1.68
N LEU A 152 -4.63 -11.94 -2.11
CA LEU A 152 -3.81 -13.15 -2.29
C LEU A 152 -2.69 -12.96 -3.31
N VAL A 153 -2.93 -12.16 -4.35
CA VAL A 153 -1.94 -11.87 -5.41
C VAL A 153 -1.00 -10.74 -5.01
N THR A 154 -1.53 -9.66 -4.44
CA THR A 154 -0.76 -8.44 -4.20
C THR A 154 0.03 -8.46 -2.90
N SER A 155 -0.46 -9.09 -1.82
CA SER A 155 0.23 -9.09 -0.53
C SER A 155 1.63 -9.71 -0.57
N PRO A 156 1.86 -10.85 -1.25
CA PRO A 156 3.22 -11.37 -1.42
C PRO A 156 4.13 -10.41 -2.20
N ALA A 157 3.59 -9.76 -3.24
CA ALA A 157 4.33 -8.78 -4.03
C ALA A 157 4.72 -7.57 -3.19
N VAL A 158 3.77 -7.00 -2.44
CA VAL A 158 4.02 -5.86 -1.52
C VAL A 158 5.08 -6.23 -0.48
N MET A 159 5.01 -7.44 0.09
CA MET A 159 5.99 -7.89 1.09
C MET A 159 7.40 -8.00 0.49
N VAL A 160 7.55 -8.67 -0.65
CA VAL A 160 8.87 -8.89 -1.28
C VAL A 160 9.45 -7.57 -1.78
N TYR A 161 8.68 -6.79 -2.54
CA TYR A 161 9.15 -5.53 -3.09
C TYR A 161 9.29 -4.44 -2.02
N GLY A 162 8.50 -4.47 -0.95
CA GLY A 162 8.65 -3.58 0.20
C GLY A 162 10.01 -3.78 0.90
N ILE A 163 10.39 -5.03 1.18
CA ILE A 163 11.71 -5.36 1.72
C ILE A 163 12.82 -4.92 0.77
N LEU A 164 12.65 -5.20 -0.53
CA LEU A 164 13.64 -4.83 -1.54
C LEU A 164 13.84 -3.30 -1.63
N ILE A 165 12.79 -2.51 -1.57
CA ILE A 165 12.89 -1.04 -1.55
C ILE A 165 13.67 -0.55 -0.32
N VAL A 166 13.42 -1.12 0.85
CA VAL A 166 14.16 -0.78 2.08
C VAL A 166 15.63 -1.15 1.92
N LEU A 167 15.92 -2.34 1.41
CA LEU A 167 17.28 -2.79 1.15
C LEU A 167 18.00 -1.82 0.18
N LEU A 168 17.41 -1.49 -0.96
CA LEU A 168 17.96 -0.54 -1.93
C LEU A 168 18.19 0.85 -1.32
N ALA A 169 17.29 1.31 -0.45
CA ALA A 169 17.42 2.62 0.19
C ALA A 169 18.58 2.68 1.21
N ILE A 170 18.88 1.55 1.88
CA ILE A 170 19.95 1.46 2.89
C ILE A 170 21.29 1.21 2.22
N THR A 171 21.38 0.20 1.35
CA THR A 171 22.65 -0.28 0.78
C THR A 171 23.14 0.56 -0.39
N LYS A 172 22.20 1.20 -1.13
CA LYS A 172 22.49 2.02 -2.32
C LYS A 172 23.53 1.34 -3.25
N PRO A 173 23.29 0.10 -3.69
CA PRO A 173 24.27 -0.63 -4.46
C PRO A 173 24.58 0.09 -5.78
N THR A 174 25.87 0.22 -6.09
CA THR A 174 26.34 0.60 -7.43
C THR A 174 26.40 -0.69 -8.24
N LEU A 175 25.39 -0.95 -9.07
CA LEU A 175 25.38 -2.09 -9.99
C LEU A 175 26.19 -1.69 -11.22
N GLY A 176 27.43 -2.16 -11.30
CA GLY A 176 28.30 -2.00 -12.46
C GLY A 176 29.41 -0.97 -12.27
N SER A 177 30.44 -1.31 -11.54
CA SER A 177 31.80 -0.85 -11.73
C SER A 177 32.63 -2.03 -12.23
#